data_d21898dee3ad3e8a9acf7ed72fb2b6df
#
_entry.id   d21898dee3ad3e8a9acf7ed72fb2b6df
#
_cell.length_a   1.000
_cell.length_b   1.000
_cell.length_c   1.000
_cell.angle_alpha   90.00
_cell.angle_beta   90.00
_cell.angle_gamma   90.00
#
_symmetry.space_group_name_H-M   'P 1'
#
loop_
_entity.id
_entity.type
_entity.pdbx_description
1 polymer ?
#
loop_
_entity_poly.entity_id
_entity_poly.type
_entity_poly.pdbx_seq_one_letter_code
_entity_poly.pdbx_strand_id
1 'polypeptide(L)'
;MGKLNFRLLNADEIDCRVATVTANGVSLLLYKDARVDQNILDETVGPMGWQRRHCRENANCIVSIWDDDKGQWIEKEDTGTESNTEKEKGLASDSFKRACFNWGIGRELYTAPFIWVSGKDCEIYENGDRNGSRKKYGCNDRFYVSKIGYDANRNISCLEIKRRKNNRVVYKLGQQQEQPEEPRVDLVAEAHINTLSLELARTGIGRKNMLSKYGLKDIHDMTMKQFREAMDILKSKPDKPTAPDPATVPPDDPEEGLPWNEAGR
;
A
#
# COMPACT_ATOMS: atom_id res chain seq x y z
N MET A 1 -16.00 -10.70 -14.41
CA MET A 1 -14.84 -10.21 -13.61
C MET A 1 -14.09 -9.13 -14.36
N GLY A 2 -13.79 -7.98 -13.74
CA GLY A 2 -12.89 -7.00 -14.33
C GLY A 2 -11.54 -7.67 -14.64
N LYS A 3 -10.82 -7.18 -15.65
CA LYS A 3 -9.50 -7.70 -16.01
C LYS A 3 -8.57 -7.62 -14.78
N LEU A 4 -8.06 -8.76 -14.31
CA LEU A 4 -7.14 -8.83 -13.18
C LEU A 4 -5.90 -7.96 -13.47
N ASN A 5 -5.65 -6.97 -12.64
CA ASN A 5 -4.57 -5.99 -12.83
C ASN A 5 -3.78 -5.82 -11.53
N PHE A 6 -2.54 -6.24 -11.53
CA PHE A 6 -1.61 -6.03 -10.44
C PHE A 6 -0.92 -4.67 -10.58
N ARG A 7 -0.77 -3.94 -9.47
CA ARG A 7 -0.02 -2.69 -9.47
C ARG A 7 1.45 -2.89 -9.79
N LEU A 8 2.12 -1.82 -10.15
CA LEU A 8 3.57 -1.77 -10.31
C LEU A 8 4.25 -1.64 -8.94
N LEU A 9 5.56 -1.93 -8.89
CA LEU A 9 6.36 -1.83 -7.68
C LEU A 9 6.63 -0.38 -7.31
N ASN A 10 6.59 -0.08 -6.02
CA ASN A 10 7.05 1.18 -5.46
C ASN A 10 8.57 1.19 -5.26
N ALA A 11 9.17 2.37 -5.11
CA ALA A 11 10.62 2.50 -4.95
C ALA A 11 11.16 1.77 -3.70
N ASP A 12 10.41 1.75 -2.61
CA ASP A 12 10.75 1.10 -1.33
C ASP A 12 10.61 -0.43 -1.36
N GLU A 13 9.95 -0.97 -2.38
CA GLU A 13 9.79 -2.42 -2.61
C GLU A 13 10.91 -3.01 -3.49
N ILE A 14 11.77 -2.15 -4.02
CA ILE A 14 12.85 -2.54 -4.92
C ILE A 14 14.20 -2.39 -4.23
N ASP A 15 14.86 -3.51 -4.07
CA ASP A 15 16.22 -3.57 -3.56
C ASP A 15 17.27 -3.49 -4.69
N CYS A 16 18.47 -2.96 -4.35
CA CYS A 16 19.62 -2.92 -5.21
C CYS A 16 20.73 -3.80 -4.65
N ARG A 17 21.27 -4.70 -5.45
CA ARG A 17 22.49 -5.45 -5.08
C ARG A 17 23.62 -5.17 -6.08
N VAL A 18 24.84 -5.20 -5.59
CA VAL A 18 26.04 -5.20 -6.42
C VAL A 18 26.11 -6.54 -7.13
N ALA A 19 26.10 -6.53 -8.46
CA ALA A 19 26.19 -7.74 -9.30
C ALA A 19 27.63 -8.03 -9.72
N THR A 20 28.35 -7.03 -10.23
CA THR A 20 29.76 -7.16 -10.61
C THR A 20 30.56 -5.99 -10.06
N VAL A 21 31.82 -6.23 -9.72
CA VAL A 21 32.76 -5.23 -9.24
C VAL A 21 34.01 -5.27 -10.10
N THR A 22 34.44 -4.11 -10.58
CA THR A 22 35.69 -3.90 -11.32
C THR A 22 36.51 -2.79 -10.69
N ALA A 23 37.73 -2.56 -11.14
CA ALA A 23 38.53 -1.42 -10.71
C ALA A 23 37.85 -0.05 -10.98
N ASN A 24 36.99 0.01 -12.00
CA ASN A 24 36.40 1.25 -12.51
C ASN A 24 34.99 1.56 -11.99
N GLY A 25 34.35 0.59 -11.36
CA GLY A 25 32.98 0.75 -10.90
C GLY A 25 32.28 -0.57 -10.62
N VAL A 26 30.98 -0.48 -10.33
CA VAL A 26 30.11 -1.61 -10.03
C VAL A 26 28.87 -1.59 -10.92
N SER A 27 28.39 -2.77 -11.29
CA SER A 27 27.04 -2.90 -11.83
C SER A 27 26.05 -3.24 -10.73
N LEU A 28 24.85 -2.69 -10.82
CA LEU A 28 23.76 -2.98 -9.90
C LEU A 28 22.67 -3.79 -10.58
N LEU A 29 22.03 -4.67 -9.80
CA LEU A 29 20.84 -5.42 -10.18
C LEU A 29 19.69 -5.06 -9.25
N LEU A 30 18.53 -4.76 -9.84
CA LEU A 30 17.29 -4.55 -9.10
C LEU A 30 16.61 -5.89 -8.81
N TYR A 31 16.06 -6.03 -7.63
CA TYR A 31 15.28 -7.21 -7.24
C TYR A 31 14.23 -6.85 -6.20
N LYS A 32 13.33 -7.76 -5.89
CA LYS A 32 12.31 -7.60 -4.83
C LYS A 32 12.30 -8.77 -3.87
N ASP A 33 11.87 -8.53 -2.64
CA ASP A 33 11.59 -9.58 -1.67
C ASP A 33 10.30 -10.32 -2.02
N ALA A 34 10.21 -11.60 -1.67
CA ALA A 34 9.01 -12.41 -1.91
C ALA A 34 7.76 -11.90 -1.13
N ARG A 35 7.95 -11.15 -0.04
CA ARG A 35 6.85 -10.51 0.70
C ARG A 35 6.14 -9.44 -0.11
N VAL A 36 6.84 -8.79 -1.02
CA VAL A 36 6.23 -7.82 -1.93
C VAL A 36 5.20 -8.50 -2.83
N ASP A 37 5.53 -9.70 -3.35
CA ASP A 37 4.57 -10.49 -4.14
C ASP A 37 3.34 -10.88 -3.33
N GLN A 38 3.52 -11.27 -2.07
CA GLN A 38 2.42 -11.62 -1.17
C GLN A 38 1.52 -10.41 -0.92
N ASN A 39 2.09 -9.26 -0.60
CA ASN A 39 1.34 -8.02 -0.38
C ASN A 39 0.51 -7.63 -1.62
N ILE A 40 1.10 -7.70 -2.81
CA ILE A 40 0.41 -7.38 -4.07
C ILE A 40 -0.73 -8.37 -4.36
N LEU A 41 -0.54 -9.65 -4.06
CA LEU A 41 -1.60 -10.66 -4.17
C LEU A 41 -2.73 -10.38 -3.17
N ASP A 42 -2.40 -10.11 -1.90
CA ASP A 42 -3.37 -9.79 -0.85
C ASP A 42 -4.16 -8.52 -1.18
N GLU A 43 -3.49 -7.48 -1.68
CA GLU A 43 -4.12 -6.22 -2.11
C GLU A 43 -5.07 -6.42 -3.30
N THR A 44 -4.72 -7.32 -4.23
CA THR A 44 -5.44 -7.45 -5.51
C THR A 44 -6.63 -8.41 -5.41
N VAL A 45 -6.47 -9.55 -4.75
CA VAL A 45 -7.47 -10.62 -4.68
C VAL A 45 -7.88 -11.01 -3.27
N GLY A 46 -7.28 -10.37 -2.26
CA GLY A 46 -7.46 -10.71 -0.85
C GLY A 46 -6.70 -11.98 -0.43
N PRO A 47 -6.44 -12.17 0.87
CA PRO A 47 -5.64 -13.28 1.37
C PRO A 47 -6.30 -14.66 1.15
N MET A 48 -7.61 -14.71 0.91
CA MET A 48 -8.36 -15.94 0.60
C MET A 48 -8.52 -16.18 -0.90
N GLY A 49 -8.20 -15.18 -1.73
CA GLY A 49 -8.36 -15.24 -3.20
C GLY A 49 -7.17 -15.89 -3.91
N TRP A 50 -6.09 -16.21 -3.19
CA TRP A 50 -4.92 -16.87 -3.76
C TRP A 50 -4.35 -17.93 -2.82
N GLN A 51 -3.58 -18.84 -3.39
CA GLN A 51 -2.83 -19.86 -2.65
C GLN A 51 -1.54 -20.22 -3.38
N ARG A 52 -0.59 -20.79 -2.65
CA ARG A 52 0.65 -21.32 -3.24
C ARG A 52 0.92 -22.75 -2.78
N ARG A 53 1.54 -23.53 -3.66
CA ARG A 53 2.03 -24.88 -3.36
C ARG A 53 3.41 -25.07 -3.96
N HIS A 54 4.34 -25.54 -3.16
CA HIS A 54 5.66 -25.95 -3.64
C HIS A 54 5.68 -27.44 -3.99
N CYS A 55 6.43 -27.80 -5.01
CA CYS A 55 6.67 -29.19 -5.42
C CYS A 55 8.13 -29.34 -5.83
N ARG A 56 8.54 -30.59 -6.08
CA ARG A 56 9.92 -30.94 -6.45
C ARG A 56 10.95 -30.35 -5.47
N GLU A 57 10.76 -30.63 -4.17
CA GLU A 57 11.66 -30.15 -3.10
C GLU A 57 11.86 -28.61 -3.13
N ASN A 58 10.78 -27.86 -3.28
CA ASN A 58 10.73 -26.41 -3.42
C ASN A 58 11.31 -25.83 -4.73
N ALA A 59 11.78 -26.65 -5.64
CA ALA A 59 12.30 -26.17 -6.93
C ALA A 59 11.22 -25.51 -7.78
N ASN A 60 9.98 -26.00 -7.70
CA ASN A 60 8.84 -25.42 -8.40
C ASN A 60 7.85 -24.82 -7.41
N CYS A 61 7.23 -23.71 -7.80
CA CYS A 61 6.10 -23.11 -7.10
C CYS A 61 4.93 -22.92 -8.04
N ILE A 62 3.75 -23.31 -7.58
CA ILE A 62 2.48 -23.06 -8.22
C ILE A 62 1.78 -21.96 -7.42
N VAL A 63 1.42 -20.86 -8.07
CA VAL A 63 0.56 -19.81 -7.52
C VAL A 63 -0.79 -19.89 -8.21
N SER A 64 -1.84 -20.07 -7.42
CA SER A 64 -3.21 -20.21 -7.89
C SER A 64 -4.04 -19.01 -7.44
N ILE A 65 -4.89 -18.50 -8.33
CA ILE A 65 -5.84 -17.42 -8.05
C ILE A 65 -7.24 -17.93 -8.39
N TRP A 66 -8.20 -17.66 -7.52
CA TRP A 66 -9.59 -18.05 -7.74
C TRP A 66 -10.23 -17.19 -8.83
N ASP A 67 -10.88 -17.83 -9.77
CA ASP A 67 -11.66 -17.19 -10.85
C ASP A 67 -13.14 -17.42 -10.59
N ASP A 68 -13.85 -16.38 -10.14
CA ASP A 68 -15.28 -16.46 -9.82
C ASP A 68 -16.15 -16.77 -11.06
N ASP A 69 -15.77 -16.26 -12.24
CA ASP A 69 -16.54 -16.48 -13.47
C ASP A 69 -16.49 -17.94 -13.92
N LYS A 70 -15.36 -18.60 -13.68
CA LYS A 70 -15.15 -20.00 -14.05
C LYS A 70 -15.41 -20.97 -12.89
N GLY A 71 -15.50 -20.46 -11.65
CA GLY A 71 -15.68 -21.27 -10.46
C GLY A 71 -14.50 -22.24 -10.21
N GLN A 72 -13.26 -21.81 -10.51
CA GLN A 72 -12.10 -22.67 -10.39
C GLN A 72 -10.83 -21.89 -10.07
N TRP A 73 -9.85 -22.60 -9.52
CA TRP A 73 -8.48 -22.10 -9.36
C TRP A 73 -7.76 -22.09 -10.71
N ILE A 74 -7.19 -20.96 -11.07
CA ILE A 74 -6.28 -20.83 -12.22
C ILE A 74 -4.86 -20.89 -11.68
N GLU A 75 -4.03 -21.76 -12.23
CA GLU A 75 -2.70 -22.06 -11.74
C GLU A 75 -1.62 -21.59 -12.72
N LYS A 76 -0.54 -21.06 -12.18
CA LYS A 76 0.69 -20.78 -12.93
C LYS A 76 1.89 -21.28 -12.14
N GLU A 77 2.73 -22.05 -12.80
CA GLU A 77 3.91 -22.68 -12.23
C GLU A 77 5.19 -22.07 -12.80
N ASP A 78 6.23 -22.02 -11.97
CA ASP A 78 7.59 -21.73 -12.43
C ASP A 78 8.63 -22.40 -11.53
N THR A 79 9.85 -22.48 -12.03
CA THR A 79 11.01 -23.11 -11.39
C THR A 79 11.96 -22.04 -10.88
N GLY A 80 12.40 -22.18 -9.64
CA GLY A 80 13.41 -21.33 -9.03
C GLY A 80 14.83 -21.84 -9.24
N THR A 81 15.80 -21.02 -8.90
CA THR A 81 17.22 -21.37 -8.86
C THR A 81 17.73 -21.30 -7.42
N GLU A 82 18.68 -22.18 -7.10
CA GLU A 82 19.30 -22.22 -5.77
C GLU A 82 20.08 -20.93 -5.47
N SER A 83 20.01 -20.48 -4.24
CA SER A 83 20.87 -19.41 -3.71
C SER A 83 22.22 -19.97 -3.29
N ASN A 84 23.28 -19.17 -3.42
CA ASN A 84 24.62 -19.58 -2.99
C ASN A 84 24.80 -19.69 -1.47
N THR A 85 23.92 -19.08 -0.67
CA THR A 85 24.08 -18.97 0.79
C THR A 85 23.05 -19.80 1.57
N GLU A 86 21.78 -19.82 1.17
CA GLU A 86 20.69 -20.56 1.81
C GLU A 86 19.91 -21.29 0.73
N LYS A 87 20.38 -22.47 0.33
CA LYS A 87 19.90 -23.18 -0.86
C LYS A 87 18.39 -23.44 -0.86
N GLU A 88 17.85 -24.10 0.15
CA GLU A 88 16.43 -24.47 0.20
C GLU A 88 15.49 -23.27 0.31
N LYS A 89 15.82 -22.36 1.23
CA LYS A 89 15.02 -21.12 1.42
C LYS A 89 15.11 -20.21 0.20
N GLY A 90 16.29 -20.11 -0.40
CA GLY A 90 16.52 -19.37 -1.62
C GLY A 90 15.71 -19.93 -2.78
N LEU A 91 15.71 -21.26 -2.94
CA LEU A 91 14.97 -21.99 -3.98
C LEU A 91 13.46 -21.78 -3.83
N ALA A 92 12.90 -21.96 -2.63
CA ALA A 92 11.47 -21.72 -2.37
C ALA A 92 11.05 -20.27 -2.61
N SER A 93 11.89 -19.32 -2.19
CA SER A 93 11.61 -17.89 -2.42
C SER A 93 11.70 -17.51 -3.89
N ASP A 94 12.67 -18.05 -4.62
CA ASP A 94 12.87 -17.75 -6.03
C ASP A 94 11.77 -18.38 -6.90
N SER A 95 11.42 -19.65 -6.67
CA SER A 95 10.35 -20.32 -7.40
C SER A 95 9.00 -19.60 -7.21
N PHE A 96 8.71 -19.10 -5.99
CA PHE A 96 7.50 -18.31 -5.73
C PHE A 96 7.50 -16.99 -6.50
N LYS A 97 8.57 -16.20 -6.43
CA LYS A 97 8.70 -14.94 -7.17
C LYS A 97 8.53 -15.12 -8.67
N ARG A 98 9.07 -16.20 -9.23
CA ARG A 98 8.95 -16.55 -10.64
C ARG A 98 7.53 -16.97 -11.01
N ALA A 99 6.84 -17.73 -10.15
CA ALA A 99 5.43 -18.06 -10.36
C ALA A 99 4.56 -16.78 -10.34
N CYS A 100 4.84 -15.81 -9.44
CA CYS A 100 4.18 -14.51 -9.40
C CYS A 100 4.48 -13.67 -10.67
N PHE A 101 5.70 -13.76 -11.21
CA PHE A 101 6.05 -13.13 -12.47
C PHE A 101 5.15 -13.62 -13.63
N ASN A 102 4.75 -14.89 -13.63
CA ASN A 102 3.82 -15.42 -14.63
C ASN A 102 2.42 -14.80 -14.51
N TRP A 103 2.04 -14.28 -13.35
CA TRP A 103 0.84 -13.49 -13.12
C TRP A 103 0.99 -12.01 -13.52
N GLY A 104 2.19 -11.55 -13.75
CA GLY A 104 2.50 -10.16 -14.15
C GLY A 104 3.04 -9.30 -13.02
N ILE A 105 3.32 -9.87 -11.85
CA ILE A 105 3.85 -9.14 -10.69
C ILE A 105 5.37 -9.00 -10.82
N GLY A 106 5.88 -7.78 -10.79
CA GLY A 106 7.32 -7.49 -10.83
C GLY A 106 7.99 -7.66 -12.19
N ARG A 107 7.22 -7.82 -13.29
CA ARG A 107 7.77 -7.92 -14.65
C ARG A 107 8.54 -6.69 -15.06
N GLU A 108 8.20 -5.53 -14.57
CA GLU A 108 8.85 -4.26 -14.81
C GLU A 108 10.34 -4.27 -14.46
N LEU A 109 10.77 -5.08 -13.49
CA LEU A 109 12.19 -5.19 -13.13
C LEU A 109 13.06 -5.71 -14.28
N TYR A 110 12.48 -6.48 -15.19
CA TYR A 110 13.19 -6.98 -16.39
C TYR A 110 13.36 -5.93 -17.48
N THR A 111 12.72 -4.77 -17.31
CA THR A 111 12.91 -3.61 -18.21
C THR A 111 13.97 -2.64 -17.69
N ALA A 112 14.62 -2.98 -16.56
CA ALA A 112 15.66 -2.15 -15.97
C ALA A 112 16.84 -1.98 -16.97
N PRO A 113 17.36 -0.75 -17.14
CA PRO A 113 18.55 -0.53 -17.95
C PRO A 113 19.77 -1.14 -17.28
N PHE A 114 20.87 -1.24 -18.02
CA PHE A 114 22.16 -1.53 -17.41
C PHE A 114 22.55 -0.40 -16.44
N ILE A 115 22.64 -0.74 -15.15
CA ILE A 115 22.94 0.23 -14.11
C ILE A 115 24.41 0.15 -13.75
N TRP A 116 25.16 1.21 -14.07
CA TRP A 116 26.57 1.32 -13.76
C TRP A 116 26.82 2.48 -12.80
N VAL A 117 27.56 2.21 -11.73
CA VAL A 117 28.04 3.21 -10.75
C VAL A 117 29.55 3.30 -10.86
N SER A 118 30.03 4.51 -11.15
CA SER A 118 31.46 4.78 -11.29
C SER A 118 32.21 4.57 -9.97
N GLY A 119 33.46 4.12 -10.03
CA GLY A 119 34.33 4.00 -8.87
C GLY A 119 34.60 5.31 -8.12
N LYS A 120 34.26 6.47 -8.71
CA LYS A 120 34.27 7.78 -8.04
C LYS A 120 33.08 7.97 -7.09
N ASP A 121 32.01 7.21 -7.31
CA ASP A 121 30.74 7.30 -6.58
C ASP A 121 30.50 6.14 -5.62
N CYS A 122 31.43 5.17 -5.54
CA CYS A 122 31.39 4.03 -4.63
C CYS A 122 32.80 3.69 -4.11
N GLU A 123 32.87 2.98 -3.01
CA GLU A 123 34.15 2.54 -2.41
C GLU A 123 34.50 1.14 -2.90
N ILE A 124 35.50 1.08 -3.78
CA ILE A 124 36.03 -0.16 -4.31
C ILE A 124 37.35 -0.48 -3.60
N TYR A 125 37.51 -1.72 -3.17
CA TYR A 125 38.75 -2.22 -2.59
C TYR A 125 39.27 -3.43 -3.38
N GLU A 126 40.59 -3.58 -3.40
CA GLU A 126 41.24 -4.71 -4.05
C GLU A 126 41.39 -5.85 -3.04
N ASN A 127 40.84 -7.01 -3.34
CA ASN A 127 41.07 -8.24 -2.61
C ASN A 127 42.35 -8.89 -3.17
N GLY A 128 43.44 -8.81 -2.45
CA GLY A 128 44.69 -9.48 -2.83
C GLY A 128 44.49 -11.00 -2.82
N ASP A 129 44.71 -11.63 -3.96
CA ASP A 129 44.81 -13.11 -4.03
C ASP A 129 46.20 -13.50 -3.52
N ARG A 130 46.29 -14.36 -2.51
CA ARG A 130 47.57 -14.88 -1.97
C ARG A 130 48.43 -15.61 -3.03
N ASN A 131 47.83 -15.98 -4.15
CA ASN A 131 48.47 -16.67 -5.27
C ASN A 131 48.68 -15.85 -6.54
N GLY A 132 48.43 -14.52 -6.55
CA GLY A 132 48.95 -13.59 -7.56
C GLY A 132 48.35 -13.63 -8.96
N SER A 133 47.31 -14.40 -9.26
CA SER A 133 46.91 -14.66 -10.66
C SER A 133 45.80 -13.74 -11.22
N ARG A 134 44.97 -13.16 -10.39
CA ARG A 134 43.95 -12.17 -10.82
C ARG A 134 43.54 -11.25 -9.67
N LYS A 135 43.57 -9.94 -9.92
CA LYS A 135 43.04 -8.94 -9.00
C LYS A 135 41.52 -9.10 -8.88
N LYS A 136 41.03 -9.35 -7.68
CA LYS A 136 39.60 -9.35 -7.36
C LYS A 136 39.24 -8.06 -6.67
N TYR A 137 38.15 -7.44 -7.10
CA TYR A 137 37.65 -6.22 -6.50
C TYR A 137 36.38 -6.49 -5.70
N GLY A 138 36.17 -5.73 -4.62
CA GLY A 138 34.99 -5.80 -3.78
C GLY A 138 34.41 -4.41 -3.54
N CYS A 139 33.13 -4.36 -3.18
CA CYS A 139 32.43 -3.13 -2.80
C CYS A 139 31.48 -3.47 -1.65
N ASN A 140 31.61 -2.76 -0.52
CA ASN A 140 30.75 -2.93 0.65
C ASN A 140 29.62 -1.91 0.69
N ASP A 141 29.55 -1.01 -0.29
CA ASP A 141 28.47 -0.04 -0.35
C ASP A 141 27.11 -0.69 -0.55
N ARG A 142 26.11 -0.06 0.03
CA ARG A 142 24.71 -0.41 -0.16
C ARG A 142 24.01 0.71 -0.91
N PHE A 143 23.14 0.31 -1.82
CA PHE A 143 22.38 1.19 -2.67
C PHE A 143 20.88 0.96 -2.46
N TYR A 144 20.06 1.94 -2.82
CA TYR A 144 18.60 1.82 -2.78
C TYR A 144 17.97 2.68 -3.85
N VAL A 145 16.81 2.27 -4.32
CA VAL A 145 15.98 3.04 -5.24
C VAL A 145 15.31 4.15 -4.45
N SER A 146 15.58 5.40 -4.84
CA SER A 146 14.95 6.58 -4.22
C SER A 146 13.76 7.09 -5.02
N LYS A 147 13.76 6.83 -6.35
CA LYS A 147 12.63 7.15 -7.24
C LYS A 147 12.55 6.12 -8.34
N ILE A 148 11.32 5.77 -8.72
CA ILE A 148 11.03 4.96 -9.90
C ILE A 148 9.79 5.51 -10.60
N GLY A 149 9.76 5.39 -11.91
CA GLY A 149 8.61 5.73 -12.73
C GLY A 149 8.52 4.80 -13.93
N TYR A 150 7.32 4.63 -14.45
CA TYR A 150 7.01 3.69 -15.50
C TYR A 150 6.32 4.39 -16.66
N ASP A 151 6.50 3.87 -17.87
CA ASP A 151 5.76 4.30 -19.05
C ASP A 151 4.40 3.56 -19.16
N ALA A 152 3.62 3.91 -20.18
CA ALA A 152 2.32 3.28 -20.46
C ALA A 152 2.42 1.77 -20.76
N ASN A 153 3.60 1.29 -21.13
CA ASN A 153 3.88 -0.13 -21.38
C ASN A 153 4.42 -0.85 -20.15
N ARG A 154 4.42 -0.17 -18.98
CA ARG A 154 4.93 -0.69 -17.69
C ARG A 154 6.46 -0.90 -17.70
N ASN A 155 7.21 -0.24 -18.58
CA ASN A 155 8.66 -0.26 -18.56
C ASN A 155 9.20 0.83 -17.64
N ILE A 156 10.35 0.59 -17.01
CA ILE A 156 11.03 1.60 -16.20
C ILE A 156 11.48 2.76 -17.10
N SER A 157 10.84 3.93 -16.94
CA SER A 157 11.15 5.17 -17.68
C SER A 157 11.90 6.18 -16.85
N CYS A 158 11.85 6.09 -15.53
CA CYS A 158 12.56 6.92 -14.59
C CYS A 158 13.14 6.05 -13.46
N LEU A 159 14.39 6.28 -13.10
CA LEU A 159 15.05 5.55 -12.02
C LEU A 159 16.11 6.43 -11.37
N GLU A 160 16.04 6.61 -10.06
CA GLU A 160 17.07 7.26 -9.27
C GLU A 160 17.56 6.31 -8.18
N ILE A 161 18.86 6.09 -8.13
CA ILE A 161 19.51 5.24 -7.13
C ILE A 161 20.47 6.08 -6.30
N LYS A 162 20.39 5.89 -4.98
CA LYS A 162 21.26 6.55 -4.01
C LYS A 162 22.12 5.54 -3.25
N ARG A 163 23.30 6.02 -2.84
CA ARG A 163 24.20 5.31 -1.94
C ARG A 163 23.72 5.52 -0.50
N ARG A 164 23.50 4.43 0.27
CA ARG A 164 22.98 4.53 1.66
C ARG A 164 23.85 5.33 2.60
N LYS A 165 25.18 5.28 2.45
CA LYS A 165 26.16 5.90 3.37
C LYS A 165 26.00 7.43 3.48
N ASN A 166 25.64 8.10 2.37
CA ASN A 166 25.61 9.56 2.30
C ASN A 166 24.42 10.13 1.52
N ASN A 167 23.45 9.30 1.16
CA ASN A 167 22.26 9.65 0.37
C ASN A 167 22.57 10.35 -0.99
N ARG A 168 23.81 10.20 -1.49
CA ARG A 168 24.21 10.76 -2.76
C ARG A 168 23.58 9.96 -3.91
N VAL A 169 23.05 10.68 -4.93
CA VAL A 169 22.60 10.08 -6.18
C VAL A 169 23.81 9.53 -6.94
N VAL A 170 23.78 8.25 -7.26
CA VAL A 170 24.87 7.55 -7.98
C VAL A 170 24.44 7.06 -9.36
N TYR A 171 23.13 7.02 -9.61
CA TYR A 171 22.56 6.67 -10.92
C TYR A 171 21.25 7.41 -11.13
N LYS A 172 21.01 7.89 -12.36
CA LYS A 172 19.77 8.55 -12.75
C LYS A 172 19.44 8.23 -14.21
N LEU A 173 18.21 7.79 -14.43
CA LEU A 173 17.59 7.58 -15.74
C LEU A 173 16.35 8.44 -15.84
N GLY A 174 16.17 9.15 -16.96
CA GLY A 174 14.98 9.93 -17.25
C GLY A 174 14.72 11.06 -16.25
N GLN A 175 13.69 11.84 -16.51
CA GLN A 175 13.05 12.70 -15.53
C GLN A 175 11.68 12.06 -15.25
N GLN A 176 11.33 11.91 -13.98
CA GLN A 176 9.97 11.65 -13.65
C GLN A 176 9.16 12.82 -14.24
N GLN A 177 8.30 12.55 -15.22
CA GLN A 177 7.19 13.46 -15.44
C GLN A 177 6.48 13.46 -14.08
N GLU A 178 6.48 14.60 -13.41
CA GLU A 178 5.60 14.81 -12.28
C GLU A 178 4.21 14.54 -12.85
N GLN A 179 3.72 13.31 -12.71
CA GLN A 179 2.29 13.10 -12.68
C GLN A 179 1.86 14.04 -11.57
N PRO A 180 0.91 14.95 -11.80
CA PRO A 180 0.34 15.70 -10.70
C PRO A 180 0.01 14.63 -9.66
N GLU A 181 0.65 14.69 -8.50
CA GLU A 181 0.20 13.88 -7.37
C GLU A 181 -1.28 14.20 -7.30
N GLU A 182 -2.14 13.23 -7.59
CA GLU A 182 -3.53 13.35 -7.20
C GLU A 182 -3.42 13.71 -5.73
N PRO A 183 -3.93 14.89 -5.31
CA PRO A 183 -3.72 15.35 -3.96
C PRO A 183 -4.15 14.18 -3.07
N ARG A 184 -3.23 13.64 -2.28
CA ARG A 184 -3.54 12.60 -1.30
C ARG A 184 -4.66 13.20 -0.47
N VAL A 185 -5.88 12.77 -0.77
CA VAL A 185 -7.05 13.23 -0.04
C VAL A 185 -6.89 12.57 1.31
N ASP A 186 -6.43 13.34 2.29
CA ASP A 186 -6.22 12.89 3.66
C ASP A 186 -7.61 12.63 4.27
N LEU A 187 -8.12 11.41 4.02
CA LEU A 187 -9.44 10.98 4.47
C LEU A 187 -9.42 10.71 5.97
N VAL A 188 -10.58 10.86 6.59
CA VAL A 188 -10.75 10.60 8.02
C VAL A 188 -10.59 9.12 8.33
N ALA A 189 -9.86 8.80 9.41
CA ALA A 189 -9.79 7.46 9.98
C ALA A 189 -11.02 7.18 10.86
N GLU A 190 -11.30 5.92 11.15
CA GLU A 190 -12.42 5.46 12.01
C GLU A 190 -12.49 6.20 13.36
N ALA A 191 -11.34 6.47 13.98
CA ALA A 191 -11.30 7.24 15.24
C ALA A 191 -11.89 8.65 15.11
N HIS A 192 -11.65 9.31 13.97
CA HIS A 192 -12.20 10.65 13.68
C HIS A 192 -13.71 10.57 13.42
N ILE A 193 -14.17 9.53 12.71
CA ILE A 193 -15.60 9.27 12.44
C ILE A 193 -16.36 9.05 13.73
N ASN A 194 -15.81 8.29 14.66
CA ASN A 194 -16.39 8.06 15.98
C ASN A 194 -16.50 9.36 16.78
N THR A 195 -15.45 10.18 16.81
CA THR A 195 -15.44 11.47 17.49
C THR A 195 -16.50 12.42 16.90
N LEU A 196 -16.59 12.49 15.58
CA LEU A 196 -17.58 13.31 14.88
C LEU A 196 -19.02 12.83 15.18
N SER A 197 -19.23 11.53 15.24
CA SER A 197 -20.54 10.94 15.55
C SER A 197 -21.01 11.28 16.98
N LEU A 198 -20.09 11.30 17.96
CA LEU A 198 -20.39 11.74 19.33
C LEU A 198 -20.81 13.21 19.38
N GLU A 199 -20.11 14.09 18.66
CA GLU A 199 -20.44 15.51 18.63
C GLU A 199 -21.76 15.80 17.88
N LEU A 200 -22.06 15.05 16.83
CA LEU A 200 -23.36 15.11 16.16
C LEU A 200 -24.51 14.71 17.10
N ALA A 201 -24.30 13.64 17.87
CA ALA A 201 -25.28 13.18 18.87
C ALA A 201 -25.48 14.22 19.99
N ARG A 202 -24.40 14.81 20.50
CA ARG A 202 -24.41 15.87 21.52
C ARG A 202 -25.20 17.09 21.07
N THR A 203 -24.96 17.54 19.84
CA THR A 203 -25.62 18.76 19.30
C THR A 203 -26.97 18.51 18.66
N GLY A 204 -27.38 17.24 18.46
CA GLY A 204 -28.62 16.88 17.79
C GLY A 204 -28.64 17.15 16.27
N ILE A 205 -27.49 17.44 15.67
CA ILE A 205 -27.39 17.67 14.23
C ILE A 205 -27.42 16.32 13.50
N GLY A 206 -28.35 16.17 12.59
CA GLY A 206 -28.47 14.94 11.79
C GLY A 206 -27.27 14.74 10.85
N ARG A 207 -26.73 13.51 10.81
CA ARG A 207 -25.61 13.10 9.93
C ARG A 207 -25.86 13.48 8.46
N LYS A 208 -27.09 13.33 7.96
CA LYS A 208 -27.46 13.71 6.58
C LYS A 208 -27.26 15.20 6.30
N ASN A 209 -27.61 16.08 7.24
CA ASN A 209 -27.46 17.52 7.08
C ASN A 209 -25.97 17.91 7.03
N MET A 210 -25.14 17.26 7.84
CA MET A 210 -23.71 17.48 7.84
C MET A 210 -23.07 17.00 6.52
N LEU A 211 -23.39 15.79 6.04
CA LEU A 211 -22.90 15.28 4.77
C LEU A 211 -23.31 16.15 3.59
N SER A 212 -24.57 16.61 3.57
CA SER A 212 -25.09 17.50 2.53
C SER A 212 -24.35 18.85 2.48
N LYS A 213 -23.95 19.38 3.62
CA LYS A 213 -23.15 20.64 3.69
C LYS A 213 -21.81 20.53 2.94
N TYR A 214 -21.18 19.36 2.99
CA TYR A 214 -19.89 19.11 2.34
C TYR A 214 -20.02 18.41 0.98
N GLY A 215 -21.25 18.16 0.51
CA GLY A 215 -21.50 17.48 -0.77
C GLY A 215 -21.07 16.00 -0.77
N LEU A 216 -21.00 15.37 0.41
CA LEU A 216 -20.54 13.98 0.57
C LEU A 216 -21.73 13.01 0.59
N LYS A 217 -21.51 11.82 0.02
CA LYS A 217 -22.47 10.70 0.09
C LYS A 217 -22.22 9.82 1.31
N ASP A 218 -20.95 9.65 1.68
CA ASP A 218 -20.55 8.87 2.84
C ASP A 218 -19.58 9.68 3.72
N ILE A 219 -19.56 9.38 5.02
CA ILE A 219 -18.66 10.02 6.00
C ILE A 219 -17.21 9.62 5.79
N HIS A 220 -16.96 8.44 5.23
CA HIS A 220 -15.62 7.94 4.92
C HIS A 220 -14.96 8.70 3.76
N ASP A 221 -15.76 9.43 2.96
CA ASP A 221 -15.26 10.30 1.89
C ASP A 221 -14.82 11.68 2.42
N MET A 222 -14.99 11.93 3.73
CA MET A 222 -14.66 13.22 4.34
C MET A 222 -13.15 13.39 4.45
N THR A 223 -12.64 14.57 4.09
CA THR A 223 -11.24 14.93 4.27
C THR A 223 -10.95 15.40 5.69
N MET A 224 -9.71 15.29 6.14
CA MET A 224 -9.27 15.82 7.44
C MET A 224 -9.51 17.34 7.58
N LYS A 225 -9.46 18.09 6.49
CA LYS A 225 -9.78 19.51 6.48
C LYS A 225 -11.27 19.74 6.79
N GLN A 226 -12.15 19.03 6.09
CA GLN A 226 -13.60 19.09 6.31
C GLN A 226 -13.99 18.61 7.72
N PHE A 227 -13.31 17.57 8.23
CA PHE A 227 -13.48 17.07 9.59
C PHE A 227 -13.16 18.15 10.63
N ARG A 228 -12.01 18.82 10.53
CA ARG A 228 -11.62 19.90 11.46
C ARG A 228 -12.64 21.03 11.44
N GLU A 229 -13.05 21.48 10.26
CA GLU A 229 -14.08 22.52 10.11
C GLU A 229 -15.43 22.09 10.71
N ALA A 230 -15.86 20.84 10.48
CA ALA A 230 -17.07 20.30 11.06
C ALA A 230 -17.01 20.27 12.60
N MET A 231 -15.87 19.83 13.15
CA MET A 231 -15.64 19.77 14.60
C MET A 231 -15.66 21.16 15.25
N ASP A 232 -15.05 22.17 14.60
CA ASP A 232 -15.07 23.55 15.11
C ASP A 232 -16.50 24.11 15.16
N ILE A 233 -17.30 23.83 14.13
CA ILE A 233 -18.72 24.24 14.09
C ILE A 233 -19.52 23.49 15.18
N LEU A 234 -19.31 22.20 15.36
CA LEU A 234 -20.04 21.42 16.36
C LEU A 234 -19.68 21.81 17.79
N LYS A 235 -18.41 22.07 18.07
CA LYS A 235 -17.94 22.55 19.38
C LYS A 235 -18.51 23.91 19.77
N SER A 236 -18.80 24.79 18.81
CA SER A 236 -19.42 26.09 19.05
C SER A 236 -20.92 26.01 19.34
N LYS A 237 -21.55 24.85 19.15
CA LYS A 237 -22.99 24.66 19.37
C LYS A 237 -23.31 24.13 20.77
N PRO A 238 -24.42 24.60 21.41
CA PRO A 238 -24.87 24.07 22.68
C PRO A 238 -25.34 22.61 22.54
N ASP A 239 -25.42 21.94 23.69
CA ASP A 239 -25.98 20.59 23.77
C ASP A 239 -27.47 20.60 23.39
N LYS A 240 -27.91 19.48 22.81
CA LYS A 240 -29.34 19.27 22.54
C LYS A 240 -30.11 19.39 23.87
N PRO A 241 -31.24 20.14 23.93
CA PRO A 241 -32.07 20.15 25.12
C PRO A 241 -32.47 18.73 25.51
N THR A 242 -32.14 18.33 26.72
CA THR A 242 -32.68 17.10 27.32
C THR A 242 -34.18 17.24 27.44
N ALA A 243 -34.96 16.25 26.99
CA ALA A 243 -36.37 16.19 27.26
C ALA A 243 -36.56 16.24 28.79
N PRO A 244 -37.57 16.98 29.31
CA PRO A 244 -37.83 17.00 30.74
C PRO A 244 -38.06 15.58 31.25
N ASP A 245 -37.49 15.29 32.41
CA ASP A 245 -37.60 14.02 33.08
C ASP A 245 -39.11 13.73 33.32
N PRO A 246 -39.65 12.58 32.87
CA PRO A 246 -41.08 12.26 33.12
C PRO A 246 -41.44 12.22 34.60
N ALA A 247 -40.47 12.23 35.53
CA ALA A 247 -40.71 12.32 36.97
C ALA A 247 -41.04 13.74 37.48
N THR A 248 -40.97 14.78 36.63
CA THR A 248 -41.24 16.20 37.01
C THR A 248 -42.55 16.75 36.45
N VAL A 249 -43.37 15.92 35.81
CA VAL A 249 -44.73 16.32 35.42
C VAL A 249 -45.61 16.17 36.65
N PRO A 250 -46.24 17.27 37.20
CA PRO A 250 -47.22 17.12 38.29
C PRO A 250 -48.38 16.25 37.81
N PRO A 251 -48.94 15.37 38.65
CA PRO A 251 -50.10 14.58 38.27
C PRO A 251 -51.27 15.54 37.92
N ASP A 252 -51.82 15.34 36.70
CA ASP A 252 -53.03 16.02 36.28
C ASP A 252 -54.12 15.77 37.35
N ASP A 253 -54.67 16.85 37.88
CA ASP A 253 -55.77 16.86 38.84
C ASP A 253 -57.03 16.35 38.10
N PRO A 254 -57.70 15.23 38.54
CA PRO A 254 -58.78 14.65 37.74
C PRO A 254 -60.17 15.25 38.00
N GLU A 255 -60.27 16.48 38.43
CA GLU A 255 -61.56 17.11 38.61
C GLU A 255 -61.64 18.55 38.11
N GLU A 256 -61.86 18.73 36.79
CA GLU A 256 -62.66 19.83 36.26
C GLU A 256 -63.33 19.45 34.93
N GLY A 257 -64.64 19.19 35.05
CA GLY A 257 -65.73 19.48 34.09
C GLY A 257 -65.56 19.05 32.63
N LEU A 258 -65.92 17.83 32.27
CA LEU A 258 -66.20 17.47 30.86
C LEU A 258 -67.56 18.06 30.43
N PRO A 259 -67.69 18.80 29.30
CA PRO A 259 -68.87 19.56 28.91
C PRO A 259 -70.03 18.79 28.25
N TRP A 260 -70.13 17.46 28.43
CA TRP A 260 -71.17 16.68 27.78
C TRP A 260 -72.09 15.89 28.74
N ASN A 261 -72.18 16.29 29.99
CA ASN A 261 -73.14 15.68 30.92
C ASN A 261 -74.45 16.44 31.12
N GLU A 262 -74.84 17.31 30.19
CA GLU A 262 -76.19 17.90 30.16
C GLU A 262 -76.86 17.71 28.80
N ALA A 263 -77.45 16.54 28.57
CA ALA A 263 -78.60 16.35 27.70
C ALA A 263 -79.28 15.05 27.96
N GLY A 264 -80.22 15.13 28.89
CA GLY A 264 -81.16 14.06 29.24
C GLY A 264 -82.41 14.58 29.92
N ARG A 265 -83.26 15.22 29.08
CA ARG A 265 -84.71 15.16 29.14
C ARG A 265 -85.33 15.70 27.87
#